data_c693e96e5677a5bf0aa88fe9eb949342
#
_entry.id   c693e96e5677a5bf0aa88fe9eb949342
#
_cell.length_a   1.000
_cell.length_b   1.000
_cell.length_c   1.000
_cell.angle_alpha   90.00
_cell.angle_beta   90.00
_cell.angle_gamma   90.00
#
_symmetry.space_group_name_H-M   'P 1'
#
loop_
_entity.id
_entity.type
_entity.pdbx_description
1 polymer ?
#
loop_
_entity_poly.entity_id
_entity_poly.type
_entity_poly.pdbx_seq_one_letter_code
_entity_poly.pdbx_strand_id
1 'polypeptide(L)'
;MRFTLSILLVLAFLVPAADAAETRLLRFPDIHGEQVAFVYGGDIYTASVAGGVAQRLTSHEGMELYPTFSPDGRWIAFSAEYSGTRQVWVMPSAGGTPRQLTFYNDVGPMPPRGGTDYRVLDWTPDGKHILVRANRTPYGERDGVPMLVPFEGGMERPLGPPETGGGMLSDDGRTYVYTPIDREFRTWKRHRGGRAQNVWTYDLASNSSQQLTDFVGTDQQPMWVDGRIYWASDREFTLNLFVMDMDGGNLQQVTHFDDFDVLWPSSDRRRIVFENGGRIWLHDPASGETRPIRIEVAGDRPHALPQFKKVTAQIESFDLSPGGERAVFGARGEIFTVPAQHGEIRNIARTPAAREISVAWSPDGQWISYLSDATGEYEVYLRAQDGSGEPRRITTDGGVWRFPPVWSPDSKWLAYADSANRLNVVEVDSGRVRVVDTTRHTSNAFRDLTQYAWSPDSQWLAYTKVNASYNSSIWVYSLRDNQARQLTTDATNEQSPAFDPKGRYLYFTSTRDWNLAFSAYEFNYLYNNATRLYAATLAADGPADIQEFRRIMHRMAMKSSARNQFSGLVVALHDGGGVDYGVR
;
A
#
# COMPACT_ATOMS: atom_id res chain seq x y z
N MET A 1 -64.45 -56.93 -14.94
CA MET A 1 -63.23 -56.29 -15.45
C MET A 1 -63.20 -54.81 -14.99
N ARG A 2 -62.45 -54.52 -13.99
CA ARG A 2 -62.21 -53.10 -13.51
C ARG A 2 -60.84 -52.72 -13.96
N PHE A 3 -60.70 -51.72 -14.84
CA PHE A 3 -59.44 -51.10 -15.24
C PHE A 3 -59.12 -49.98 -14.25
N THR A 4 -58.08 -50.16 -13.48
CA THR A 4 -57.49 -49.10 -12.66
C THR A 4 -56.46 -48.34 -13.51
N LEU A 5 -56.72 -47.06 -13.75
CA LEU A 5 -55.82 -46.11 -14.45
C LEU A 5 -54.85 -45.57 -13.44
N SER A 6 -53.55 -45.95 -13.51
CA SER A 6 -52.49 -45.39 -12.70
C SER A 6 -51.99 -44.14 -13.38
N ILE A 7 -52.22 -42.96 -12.75
CA ILE A 7 -51.67 -41.69 -13.16
C ILE A 7 -50.28 -41.59 -12.55
N LEU A 8 -49.25 -41.61 -13.39
CA LEU A 8 -47.83 -41.32 -13.00
C LEU A 8 -47.64 -39.80 -12.90
N LEU A 9 -47.54 -39.31 -11.66
CA LEU A 9 -47.22 -37.89 -11.40
C LEU A 9 -45.73 -37.72 -11.56
N VAL A 10 -45.25 -37.13 -12.65
CA VAL A 10 -43.85 -36.71 -12.82
C VAL A 10 -43.66 -35.39 -12.07
N LEU A 11 -43.13 -35.46 -10.87
CA LEU A 11 -42.61 -34.29 -10.16
C LEU A 11 -41.31 -33.82 -10.87
N ALA A 12 -41.40 -32.81 -11.72
CA ALA A 12 -40.25 -32.05 -12.18
C ALA A 12 -39.69 -31.29 -10.98
N PHE A 13 -38.62 -31.78 -10.40
CA PHE A 13 -37.78 -30.98 -9.50
C PHE A 13 -37.19 -29.83 -10.32
N LEU A 14 -37.77 -28.65 -10.22
CA LEU A 14 -37.08 -27.39 -10.54
C LEU A 14 -35.91 -27.27 -9.55
N VAL A 15 -34.75 -27.79 -9.93
CA VAL A 15 -33.50 -27.41 -9.30
C VAL A 15 -33.37 -25.91 -9.58
N PRO A 16 -33.38 -25.03 -8.56
CA PRO A 16 -33.07 -23.63 -8.82
C PRO A 16 -31.69 -23.64 -9.48
N ALA A 17 -31.60 -23.07 -10.68
CA ALA A 17 -30.32 -22.79 -11.28
C ALA A 17 -29.57 -21.99 -10.21
N ALA A 18 -28.47 -22.54 -9.69
CA ALA A 18 -27.59 -21.79 -8.80
C ALA A 18 -27.27 -20.53 -9.57
N ASP A 19 -27.69 -19.36 -9.05
CA ASP A 19 -27.29 -18.07 -9.60
C ASP A 19 -25.77 -18.11 -9.66
N ALA A 20 -25.23 -18.16 -10.86
CA ALA A 20 -23.80 -18.19 -11.07
C ALA A 20 -23.24 -16.93 -10.40
N ALA A 21 -22.38 -17.12 -9.41
CA ALA A 21 -21.92 -16.01 -8.58
C ALA A 21 -21.15 -15.01 -9.43
N GLU A 22 -21.62 -13.77 -9.48
CA GLU A 22 -20.94 -12.64 -10.13
C GLU A 22 -19.47 -12.63 -9.73
N THR A 23 -18.57 -12.59 -10.71
CA THR A 23 -17.13 -12.53 -10.46
C THR A 23 -16.74 -11.11 -10.10
N ARG A 24 -15.93 -10.97 -9.04
CA ARG A 24 -15.36 -9.70 -8.61
C ARG A 24 -13.85 -9.64 -8.85
N LEU A 25 -13.25 -8.48 -8.58
CA LEU A 25 -11.82 -8.17 -8.80
C LEU A 25 -11.46 -8.15 -10.29
N LEU A 26 -12.42 -7.74 -11.12
CA LEU A 26 -12.20 -7.43 -12.53
C LEU A 26 -11.45 -6.09 -12.62
N ARG A 27 -10.43 -6.02 -13.48
CA ARG A 27 -9.51 -4.88 -13.54
C ARG A 27 -9.29 -4.36 -14.95
N PHE A 28 -8.95 -3.07 -15.04
CA PHE A 28 -8.51 -2.40 -16.28
C PHE A 28 -9.48 -2.61 -17.44
N PRO A 29 -10.76 -2.21 -17.30
CA PRO A 29 -11.72 -2.40 -18.35
C PRO A 29 -11.47 -1.47 -19.54
N ASP A 30 -11.80 -1.96 -20.74
CA ASP A 30 -11.92 -1.17 -21.95
C ASP A 30 -13.15 -1.60 -22.74
N ILE A 31 -13.68 -0.74 -23.60
CA ILE A 31 -14.94 -0.98 -24.32
C ILE A 31 -14.79 -0.70 -25.80
N HIS A 32 -15.41 -1.55 -26.62
CA HIS A 32 -15.68 -1.27 -28.03
C HIS A 32 -17.03 -1.87 -28.45
N GLY A 33 -17.96 -1.00 -28.88
CA GLY A 33 -19.31 -1.45 -29.23
C GLY A 33 -19.95 -2.27 -28.11
N GLU A 34 -20.44 -3.46 -28.40
CA GLU A 34 -21.11 -4.34 -27.43
C GLU A 34 -20.16 -5.25 -26.64
N GLN A 35 -18.86 -5.00 -26.67
CA GLN A 35 -17.86 -5.79 -25.96
C GLN A 35 -17.06 -4.96 -24.96
N VAL A 36 -16.74 -5.59 -23.84
CA VAL A 36 -15.74 -5.10 -22.86
C VAL A 36 -14.58 -6.07 -22.81
N ALA A 37 -13.35 -5.54 -22.76
CA ALA A 37 -12.15 -6.29 -22.43
C ALA A 37 -11.74 -5.93 -21.00
N PHE A 38 -11.14 -6.85 -20.27
CA PHE A 38 -10.69 -6.63 -18.90
C PHE A 38 -9.67 -7.67 -18.48
N VAL A 39 -9.03 -7.43 -17.34
CA VAL A 39 -8.08 -8.37 -16.74
C VAL A 39 -8.69 -9.05 -15.52
N TYR A 40 -8.50 -10.36 -15.42
CA TYR A 40 -8.81 -11.14 -14.24
C TYR A 40 -7.73 -12.20 -13.99
N GLY A 41 -7.17 -12.20 -12.77
CA GLY A 41 -6.11 -13.14 -12.40
C GLY A 41 -4.78 -12.99 -13.17
N GLY A 42 -4.57 -11.87 -13.88
CA GLY A 42 -3.40 -11.62 -14.72
C GLY A 42 -3.62 -11.87 -16.21
N ASP A 43 -4.78 -12.41 -16.59
CA ASP A 43 -5.15 -12.73 -17.98
C ASP A 43 -6.20 -11.77 -18.54
N ILE A 44 -6.24 -11.63 -19.85
CA ILE A 44 -7.24 -10.83 -20.57
C ILE A 44 -8.48 -11.68 -20.89
N TYR A 45 -9.63 -11.08 -20.61
CA TYR A 45 -10.95 -11.62 -20.91
C TYR A 45 -11.78 -10.61 -21.69
N THR A 46 -12.78 -11.12 -22.42
CA THR A 46 -13.83 -10.30 -23.02
C THR A 46 -15.20 -10.77 -22.57
N ALA A 47 -16.16 -9.85 -22.52
CA ALA A 47 -17.56 -10.14 -22.23
C ALA A 47 -18.47 -9.17 -22.98
N SER A 48 -19.78 -9.49 -23.07
CA SER A 48 -20.77 -8.55 -23.57
C SER A 48 -21.04 -7.43 -22.56
N VAL A 49 -21.33 -6.22 -23.02
CA VAL A 49 -21.85 -5.12 -22.18
C VAL A 49 -23.19 -5.45 -21.52
N ALA A 50 -23.92 -6.44 -22.04
CA ALA A 50 -25.13 -6.98 -21.41
C ALA A 50 -24.82 -7.92 -20.23
N GLY A 51 -23.54 -8.28 -20.04
CA GLY A 51 -23.10 -9.25 -19.04
C GLY A 51 -23.07 -10.68 -19.56
N GLY A 52 -22.93 -11.64 -18.63
CA GLY A 52 -22.85 -13.07 -18.91
C GLY A 52 -21.46 -13.65 -18.70
N VAL A 53 -21.22 -14.81 -19.32
CA VAL A 53 -19.96 -15.56 -19.16
C VAL A 53 -18.87 -14.91 -20.03
N ALA A 54 -17.73 -14.61 -19.40
CA ALA A 54 -16.57 -14.04 -20.08
C ALA A 54 -15.77 -15.11 -20.82
N GLN A 55 -15.20 -14.73 -21.96
CA GLN A 55 -14.25 -15.52 -22.73
C GLN A 55 -12.83 -15.15 -22.34
N ARG A 56 -12.02 -16.12 -21.94
CA ARG A 56 -10.57 -15.93 -21.70
C ARG A 56 -9.83 -15.87 -23.03
N LEU A 57 -9.00 -14.85 -23.22
CA LEU A 57 -8.21 -14.66 -24.43
C LEU A 57 -6.73 -15.04 -24.25
N THR A 58 -6.18 -14.89 -23.05
CA THR A 58 -4.78 -15.19 -22.73
C THR A 58 -4.67 -16.17 -21.56
N SER A 59 -3.50 -16.79 -21.41
CA SER A 59 -3.24 -17.79 -20.36
C SER A 59 -1.75 -17.93 -20.03
N HIS A 60 -0.96 -16.92 -20.30
CA HIS A 60 0.48 -16.93 -20.02
C HIS A 60 0.75 -16.73 -18.51
N GLU A 61 1.89 -17.23 -18.02
CA GLU A 61 2.27 -17.04 -16.60
C GLU A 61 2.65 -15.59 -16.26
N GLY A 62 3.10 -14.80 -17.23
CA GLY A 62 3.36 -13.36 -17.10
C GLY A 62 2.05 -12.57 -17.10
N MET A 63 2.03 -11.46 -16.39
CA MET A 63 0.84 -10.61 -16.28
C MET A 63 0.55 -9.86 -17.58
N GLU A 64 -0.72 -9.83 -17.96
CA GLU A 64 -1.28 -8.91 -18.96
C GLU A 64 -2.06 -7.80 -18.27
N LEU A 65 -1.88 -6.56 -18.75
CA LEU A 65 -2.47 -5.36 -18.15
C LEU A 65 -2.92 -4.38 -19.24
N TYR A 66 -3.91 -3.56 -18.92
CA TYR A 66 -4.38 -2.45 -19.75
C TYR A 66 -4.76 -2.85 -21.17
N PRO A 67 -5.65 -3.84 -21.34
CA PRO A 67 -6.18 -4.17 -22.65
C PRO A 67 -6.96 -2.98 -23.23
N THR A 68 -6.70 -2.64 -24.50
CA THR A 68 -7.34 -1.49 -25.16
C THR A 68 -7.69 -1.85 -26.60
N PHE A 69 -8.95 -1.76 -26.97
CA PHE A 69 -9.41 -2.05 -28.31
C PHE A 69 -8.89 -1.04 -29.33
N SER A 70 -8.58 -1.52 -30.53
CA SER A 70 -8.35 -0.63 -31.68
C SER A 70 -9.63 0.09 -32.07
N PRO A 71 -9.56 1.26 -32.74
CA PRO A 71 -10.75 2.02 -33.15
C PRO A 71 -11.73 1.23 -34.02
N ASP A 72 -11.28 0.23 -34.76
CA ASP A 72 -12.11 -0.66 -35.59
C ASP A 72 -12.56 -1.93 -34.85
N GLY A 73 -12.18 -2.09 -33.57
CA GLY A 73 -12.53 -3.21 -32.70
C GLY A 73 -11.89 -4.55 -33.05
N ARG A 74 -11.00 -4.61 -34.05
CA ARG A 74 -10.43 -5.90 -34.51
C ARG A 74 -9.22 -6.34 -33.70
N TRP A 75 -8.59 -5.45 -32.96
CA TRP A 75 -7.36 -5.71 -32.21
C TRP A 75 -7.50 -5.26 -30.77
N ILE A 76 -6.74 -5.89 -29.89
CA ILE A 76 -6.50 -5.46 -28.53
C ILE A 76 -5.00 -5.22 -28.36
N ALA A 77 -4.61 -3.99 -27.98
CA ALA A 77 -3.26 -3.70 -27.49
C ALA A 77 -3.24 -3.86 -25.99
N PHE A 78 -2.13 -4.33 -25.44
CA PHE A 78 -1.98 -4.53 -24.00
C PHE A 78 -0.51 -4.52 -23.59
N SER A 79 -0.26 -4.36 -22.29
CA SER A 79 1.07 -4.47 -21.69
C SER A 79 1.24 -5.85 -21.10
N ALA A 80 2.32 -6.56 -21.44
CA ALA A 80 2.57 -7.91 -20.92
C ALA A 80 4.05 -8.20 -20.64
N GLU A 81 4.28 -9.12 -19.71
CA GLU A 81 5.61 -9.53 -19.21
C GLU A 81 6.09 -10.86 -19.83
N TYR A 82 5.70 -11.17 -21.06
CA TYR A 82 6.02 -12.44 -21.73
C TYR A 82 7.51 -12.62 -22.01
N SER A 83 8.24 -11.53 -22.24
CA SER A 83 9.67 -11.54 -22.53
C SER A 83 10.55 -11.07 -21.37
N GLY A 84 10.02 -11.05 -20.14
CA GLY A 84 10.71 -10.65 -18.92
C GLY A 84 10.33 -9.27 -18.43
N THR A 85 10.60 -8.20 -19.19
CA THR A 85 10.10 -6.86 -18.89
C THR A 85 8.75 -6.60 -19.52
N ARG A 86 8.03 -5.61 -19.02
CA ARG A 86 6.74 -5.22 -19.56
C ARG A 86 6.91 -4.54 -20.90
N GLN A 87 6.27 -5.11 -21.93
CA GLN A 87 6.32 -4.64 -23.32
C GLN A 87 4.90 -4.43 -23.85
N VAL A 88 4.78 -3.74 -24.98
CA VAL A 88 3.52 -3.57 -25.71
C VAL A 88 3.31 -4.74 -26.65
N TRP A 89 2.13 -5.34 -26.58
CA TRP A 89 1.69 -6.46 -27.39
C TRP A 89 0.35 -6.15 -28.03
N VAL A 90 0.06 -6.80 -29.16
CA VAL A 90 -1.24 -6.76 -29.82
C VAL A 90 -1.70 -8.15 -30.19
N MET A 91 -3.01 -8.40 -30.11
CA MET A 91 -3.63 -9.64 -30.59
C MET A 91 -4.98 -9.33 -31.24
N PRO A 92 -5.53 -10.24 -32.08
CA PRO A 92 -6.91 -10.10 -32.55
C PRO A 92 -7.88 -10.07 -31.37
N SER A 93 -8.92 -9.23 -31.44
CA SER A 93 -9.93 -9.12 -30.37
C SER A 93 -10.75 -10.39 -30.14
N ALA A 94 -10.81 -11.27 -31.13
CA ALA A 94 -11.42 -12.59 -31.02
C ALA A 94 -10.50 -13.66 -30.40
N GLY A 95 -9.28 -13.27 -29.99
CA GLY A 95 -8.22 -14.17 -29.52
C GLY A 95 -7.26 -14.60 -30.63
N GLY A 96 -6.10 -15.09 -30.25
CA GLY A 96 -5.06 -15.53 -31.19
C GLY A 96 -3.67 -15.30 -30.62
N THR A 97 -2.63 -15.56 -31.39
CA THR A 97 -1.24 -15.41 -30.94
C THR A 97 -0.87 -13.93 -30.83
N PRO A 98 -0.44 -13.46 -29.65
CA PRO A 98 0.01 -12.09 -29.47
C PRO A 98 1.29 -11.79 -30.26
N ARG A 99 1.42 -10.56 -30.77
CA ARG A 99 2.61 -10.04 -31.45
C ARG A 99 3.23 -8.92 -30.63
N GLN A 100 4.51 -9.04 -30.31
CA GLN A 100 5.27 -8.01 -29.58
C GLN A 100 5.58 -6.82 -30.50
N LEU A 101 5.42 -5.61 -29.98
CA LEU A 101 5.69 -4.36 -30.71
C LEU A 101 6.90 -3.60 -30.16
N THR A 102 7.23 -3.74 -28.89
CA THR A 102 8.35 -3.02 -28.25
C THR A 102 9.37 -3.98 -27.67
N PHE A 103 10.63 -3.56 -27.61
CA PHE A 103 11.78 -4.40 -27.23
C PHE A 103 12.75 -3.66 -26.31
N TYR A 104 12.31 -2.66 -25.59
CA TYR A 104 13.14 -1.87 -24.70
C TYR A 104 13.31 -2.58 -23.36
N ASN A 105 14.53 -2.93 -22.99
CA ASN A 105 14.84 -3.73 -21.80
C ASN A 105 15.67 -2.98 -20.75
N ASP A 106 16.04 -1.73 -21.00
CA ASP A 106 16.88 -0.97 -20.08
C ASP A 106 16.06 -0.32 -18.98
N VAL A 107 15.72 -1.11 -18.00
CA VAL A 107 15.05 -0.64 -16.78
C VAL A 107 16.02 -0.56 -15.60
N GLY A 108 17.31 -0.88 -15.84
CA GLY A 108 18.33 -0.91 -14.81
C GLY A 108 18.13 -2.02 -13.76
N PRO A 109 19.01 -2.11 -12.77
CA PRO A 109 18.95 -3.14 -11.73
C PRO A 109 17.86 -2.88 -10.68
N MET A 110 17.25 -1.71 -10.67
CA MET A 110 16.13 -1.37 -9.80
C MET A 110 14.84 -1.48 -10.59
N PRO A 111 13.85 -2.25 -10.10
CA PRO A 111 12.54 -2.26 -10.75
C PRO A 111 12.03 -0.82 -10.82
N PRO A 112 11.44 -0.41 -11.96
CA PRO A 112 10.86 0.91 -12.08
C PRO A 112 9.87 1.10 -10.95
N ARG A 113 10.03 2.16 -10.20
CA ARG A 113 9.09 2.50 -9.14
C ARG A 113 7.74 2.78 -9.76
N GLY A 114 6.75 1.93 -9.44
CA GLY A 114 5.42 2.01 -10.01
C GLY A 114 5.16 1.12 -11.23
N GLY A 115 6.10 0.23 -11.61
CA GLY A 115 5.87 -0.75 -12.68
C GLY A 115 5.60 -0.13 -14.05
N THR A 116 6.30 0.95 -14.38
CA THR A 116 5.93 1.85 -15.47
C THR A 116 6.78 1.72 -16.73
N ASP A 117 7.18 0.51 -17.12
CA ASP A 117 7.91 0.36 -18.37
C ASP A 117 7.02 0.80 -19.51
N TYR A 118 6.05 0.01 -19.86
CA TYR A 118 5.04 0.39 -20.82
C TYR A 118 3.65 0.24 -20.23
N ARG A 119 2.85 1.31 -20.32
CA ARG A 119 1.42 1.26 -20.11
C ARG A 119 0.70 1.67 -21.38
N VAL A 120 -0.11 0.78 -21.91
CA VAL A 120 -1.04 1.12 -22.98
C VAL A 120 -2.08 2.10 -22.43
N LEU A 121 -2.29 3.21 -23.14
CA LEU A 121 -3.27 4.25 -22.78
C LEU A 121 -4.47 4.24 -23.74
N ASP A 122 -4.18 4.29 -25.06
CA ASP A 122 -5.19 4.38 -26.12
C ASP A 122 -4.58 4.03 -27.48
N TRP A 123 -5.36 4.08 -28.52
CA TRP A 123 -4.93 4.08 -29.92
C TRP A 123 -5.08 5.48 -30.51
N THR A 124 -4.25 5.76 -31.54
CA THR A 124 -4.54 6.92 -32.38
C THR A 124 -5.85 6.69 -33.15
N PRO A 125 -6.65 7.75 -33.43
CA PRO A 125 -7.94 7.62 -34.10
C PRO A 125 -7.89 6.93 -35.46
N ASP A 126 -6.74 7.02 -36.15
CA ASP A 126 -6.50 6.35 -37.43
C ASP A 126 -6.07 4.87 -37.29
N GLY A 127 -5.93 4.37 -36.07
CA GLY A 127 -5.53 3.00 -35.77
C GLY A 127 -4.09 2.64 -36.12
N LYS A 128 -3.25 3.59 -36.50
CA LYS A 128 -1.88 3.29 -36.96
C LYS A 128 -0.87 3.19 -35.84
N HIS A 129 -1.17 3.77 -34.68
CA HIS A 129 -0.25 3.75 -33.52
C HIS A 129 -1.00 3.44 -32.25
N ILE A 130 -0.30 2.82 -31.31
CA ILE A 130 -0.72 2.66 -29.93
C ILE A 130 -0.09 3.79 -29.12
N LEU A 131 -0.91 4.56 -28.40
CA LEU A 131 -0.46 5.54 -27.44
C LEU A 131 -0.11 4.85 -26.14
N VAL A 132 1.11 5.05 -25.67
CA VAL A 132 1.62 4.43 -24.45
C VAL A 132 2.30 5.46 -23.58
N ARG A 133 2.33 5.23 -22.29
CA ARG A 133 3.28 5.85 -21.38
C ARG A 133 4.48 4.93 -21.21
N ALA A 134 5.68 5.47 -21.36
CA ALA A 134 6.91 4.74 -21.18
C ALA A 134 7.92 5.54 -20.37
N ASN A 135 8.66 4.89 -19.49
CA ASN A 135 9.80 5.50 -18.80
C ASN A 135 11.04 5.40 -19.70
N ARG A 136 11.75 6.50 -19.90
CA ARG A 136 12.98 6.56 -20.71
C ARG A 136 14.15 7.15 -19.96
N THR A 137 13.95 7.54 -18.72
CA THR A 137 14.98 8.17 -17.88
C THR A 137 15.56 7.15 -16.92
N PRO A 138 16.86 6.82 -17.03
CA PRO A 138 17.51 5.86 -16.18
C PRO A 138 17.62 6.37 -14.77
N TYR A 139 17.42 6.42 -13.80
CA TYR A 139 17.67 6.97 -12.45
C TYR A 139 16.57 7.83 -11.83
N GLY A 140 15.33 7.63 -12.18
CA GLY A 140 14.39 8.01 -11.17
C GLY A 140 13.43 9.13 -11.47
N GLU A 141 13.34 9.61 -12.65
CA GLU A 141 12.11 10.29 -13.04
C GLU A 141 10.99 9.27 -13.02
N ARG A 142 9.98 9.61 -12.25
CA ARG A 142 8.88 8.71 -11.93
C ARG A 142 7.71 8.93 -12.87
N ASP A 143 7.84 9.94 -13.70
CA ASP A 143 6.81 10.40 -14.60
C ASP A 143 7.15 9.88 -16.01
N GLY A 144 6.23 9.18 -16.63
CA GLY A 144 6.47 8.59 -17.94
C GLY A 144 6.26 9.61 -19.07
N VAL A 145 6.82 9.31 -20.25
CA VAL A 145 6.67 10.09 -21.47
C VAL A 145 5.59 9.46 -22.34
N PRO A 146 4.68 10.25 -22.97
CA PRO A 146 3.74 9.70 -23.93
C PRO A 146 4.46 9.37 -25.24
N MET A 147 4.35 8.11 -25.68
CA MET A 147 4.99 7.58 -26.86
C MET A 147 3.96 7.00 -27.83
N LEU A 148 4.23 7.07 -29.11
CA LEU A 148 3.48 6.43 -30.17
C LEU A 148 4.24 5.20 -30.67
N VAL A 149 3.67 4.02 -30.49
CA VAL A 149 4.21 2.73 -30.97
C VAL A 149 3.50 2.38 -32.26
N PRO A 150 4.23 2.22 -33.41
CA PRO A 150 3.59 1.86 -34.67
C PRO A 150 2.94 0.48 -34.60
N PHE A 151 1.68 0.37 -35.05
CA PHE A 151 0.95 -0.91 -35.08
C PHE A 151 1.65 -1.95 -35.96
N GLU A 152 2.19 -1.55 -37.11
CA GLU A 152 2.91 -2.47 -38.02
C GLU A 152 4.31 -2.86 -37.50
N GLY A 153 4.76 -2.27 -36.40
CA GLY A 153 6.10 -2.42 -35.86
C GLY A 153 7.02 -1.28 -36.27
N GLY A 154 8.17 -1.19 -35.62
CA GLY A 154 9.13 -0.12 -35.81
C GLY A 154 9.43 0.60 -34.49
N MET A 155 10.20 1.69 -34.57
CA MET A 155 10.60 2.43 -33.39
C MET A 155 9.47 3.37 -32.92
N GLU A 156 9.26 3.36 -31.63
CA GLU A 156 8.36 4.33 -30.98
C GLU A 156 8.93 5.75 -31.09
N ARG A 157 8.05 6.75 -31.04
CA ARG A 157 8.41 8.16 -31.05
C ARG A 157 7.62 8.92 -29.98
N PRO A 158 8.20 9.98 -29.36
CA PRO A 158 7.46 10.84 -28.45
C PRO A 158 6.23 11.48 -29.11
N LEU A 159 5.16 11.66 -28.36
CA LEU A 159 3.98 12.38 -28.81
C LEU A 159 4.20 13.90 -28.78
N GLY A 160 4.88 14.41 -27.76
CA GLY A 160 5.13 15.87 -27.60
C GLY A 160 5.30 16.28 -26.14
N PRO A 161 4.31 16.09 -25.25
CA PRO A 161 4.49 16.45 -23.85
C PRO A 161 5.69 15.74 -23.22
N PRO A 162 6.44 16.41 -22.33
CA PRO A 162 7.60 15.82 -21.67
C PRO A 162 7.22 14.74 -20.65
N GLU A 163 6.01 14.80 -20.12
CA GLU A 163 5.48 13.88 -19.11
C GLU A 163 3.98 13.63 -19.32
N THR A 164 3.54 12.45 -18.89
CA THR A 164 2.13 12.10 -18.87
C THR A 164 1.81 11.05 -17.79
N GLY A 165 0.71 11.24 -17.10
CA GLY A 165 0.13 10.21 -16.24
C GLY A 165 -0.84 9.30 -16.98
N GLY A 166 -1.69 9.87 -17.79
CA GLY A 166 -2.67 9.20 -18.63
C GLY A 166 -3.36 10.21 -19.53
N GLY A 167 -4.00 9.74 -20.57
CA GLY A 167 -4.69 10.63 -21.49
C GLY A 167 -5.08 9.97 -22.80
N MET A 168 -5.77 10.73 -23.65
CA MET A 168 -6.38 10.28 -24.89
C MET A 168 -6.29 11.36 -25.96
N LEU A 169 -6.12 10.99 -27.21
CA LEU A 169 -6.17 11.92 -28.34
C LEU A 169 -7.63 12.24 -28.70
N SER A 170 -7.88 13.49 -29.12
CA SER A 170 -9.16 13.90 -29.72
C SER A 170 -9.45 13.10 -30.99
N ASP A 171 -10.70 13.11 -31.46
CA ASP A 171 -11.13 12.34 -32.63
C ASP A 171 -10.40 12.74 -33.92
N ASP A 172 -10.00 13.99 -34.02
CA ASP A 172 -9.19 14.50 -35.15
C ASP A 172 -7.68 14.28 -34.98
N GLY A 173 -7.26 13.72 -33.83
CA GLY A 173 -5.87 13.42 -33.50
C GLY A 173 -4.98 14.65 -33.27
N ARG A 174 -5.55 15.84 -33.08
CA ARG A 174 -4.78 17.10 -32.94
C ARG A 174 -4.53 17.51 -31.50
N THR A 175 -5.44 17.17 -30.61
CA THR A 175 -5.36 17.55 -29.20
C THR A 175 -5.22 16.31 -28.33
N TYR A 176 -4.26 16.35 -27.43
CA TYR A 176 -4.09 15.33 -26.39
C TYR A 176 -4.63 15.85 -25.07
N VAL A 177 -5.68 15.23 -24.53
CA VAL A 177 -6.12 15.49 -23.15
C VAL A 177 -5.37 14.58 -22.22
N TYR A 178 -4.80 15.11 -21.12
CA TYR A 178 -3.91 14.33 -20.27
C TYR A 178 -3.77 14.90 -18.86
N THR A 179 -3.19 14.11 -17.98
CA THR A 179 -2.61 14.57 -16.71
C THR A 179 -1.08 14.50 -16.81
N PRO A 180 -0.31 15.52 -16.36
CA PRO A 180 1.15 15.51 -16.46
C PRO A 180 1.80 14.37 -15.66
N ILE A 181 1.21 14.01 -14.52
CA ILE A 181 1.70 12.98 -13.62
C ILE A 181 0.64 11.94 -13.33
N ASP A 182 1.10 10.72 -12.99
CA ASP A 182 0.23 9.64 -12.54
C ASP A 182 0.54 9.28 -11.08
N ARG A 183 -0.49 8.89 -10.37
CA ARG A 183 -0.37 8.39 -9.00
C ARG A 183 -0.06 6.90 -8.88
N GLU A 184 0.05 6.15 -9.97
CA GLU A 184 0.26 4.70 -9.95
C GLU A 184 1.44 4.26 -9.09
N PHE A 185 2.50 5.03 -9.07
CA PHE A 185 3.67 4.77 -8.23
C PHE A 185 3.53 5.30 -6.80
N ARG A 186 2.39 5.92 -6.46
CA ARG A 186 2.13 6.49 -5.14
C ARG A 186 0.94 5.80 -4.50
N THR A 187 1.08 5.47 -3.23
CA THR A 187 0.00 4.90 -2.43
C THR A 187 -0.91 5.98 -1.83
N TRP A 188 -0.78 7.22 -2.28
CA TRP A 188 -1.59 8.32 -1.79
C TRP A 188 -3.04 8.18 -2.24
N LYS A 189 -3.93 8.33 -1.31
CA LYS A 189 -5.34 8.48 -1.55
C LYS A 189 -5.79 9.83 -0.97
N ARG A 190 -6.61 10.57 -1.70
CA ARG A 190 -7.12 11.89 -1.30
C ARG A 190 -6.02 12.89 -0.97
N HIS A 191 -4.93 12.83 -1.73
CA HIS A 191 -3.83 13.77 -1.59
C HIS A 191 -4.28 15.19 -1.93
N ARG A 192 -3.84 16.16 -1.14
CA ARG A 192 -4.05 17.59 -1.37
C ARG A 192 -2.72 18.30 -1.37
N GLY A 193 -2.51 19.19 -2.34
CA GLY A 193 -1.30 20.01 -2.41
C GLY A 193 -0.35 19.65 -3.55
N GLY A 194 0.94 19.80 -3.33
CA GLY A 194 1.95 19.65 -4.38
C GLY A 194 1.92 18.32 -5.10
N ARG A 195 2.06 18.33 -6.42
CA ARG A 195 1.90 17.18 -7.31
C ARG A 195 0.49 16.57 -7.32
N ALA A 196 -0.54 17.35 -6.96
CA ALA A 196 -1.91 16.99 -7.26
C ALA A 196 -2.11 16.99 -8.78
N GLN A 197 -2.90 16.02 -9.26
CA GLN A 197 -3.15 15.88 -10.69
C GLN A 197 -4.26 16.82 -11.14
N ASN A 198 -4.04 17.48 -12.28
CA ASN A 198 -5.04 18.30 -12.96
C ASN A 198 -5.14 17.86 -14.42
N VAL A 199 -6.28 18.13 -15.05
CA VAL A 199 -6.52 17.87 -16.46
C VAL A 199 -5.93 19.00 -17.30
N TRP A 200 -5.17 18.62 -18.31
CA TRP A 200 -4.53 19.49 -19.29
C TRP A 200 -4.88 19.07 -20.70
N THR A 201 -4.77 20.00 -21.62
CA THR A 201 -4.73 19.71 -23.05
C THR A 201 -3.37 20.09 -23.63
N TYR A 202 -2.98 19.38 -24.68
CA TYR A 202 -1.79 19.68 -25.48
C TYR A 202 -2.15 19.71 -26.96
N ASP A 203 -1.92 20.85 -27.60
CA ASP A 203 -2.09 20.99 -29.04
C ASP A 203 -0.83 20.56 -29.78
N LEU A 204 -0.95 19.51 -30.61
CA LEU A 204 0.18 18.90 -31.31
C LEU A 204 0.74 19.78 -32.42
N ALA A 205 -0.01 20.74 -32.95
CA ALA A 205 0.44 21.60 -34.03
C ALA A 205 1.25 22.78 -33.48
N SER A 206 0.79 23.40 -32.41
CA SER A 206 1.44 24.55 -31.78
C SER A 206 2.47 24.17 -30.71
N ASN A 207 2.51 22.89 -30.29
CA ASN A 207 3.29 22.40 -29.14
C ASN A 207 3.03 23.20 -27.86
N SER A 208 1.77 23.47 -27.57
CA SER A 208 1.37 24.25 -26.40
C SER A 208 0.43 23.48 -25.48
N SER A 209 0.62 23.64 -24.19
CA SER A 209 -0.24 23.04 -23.14
C SER A 209 -1.16 24.08 -22.55
N GLN A 210 -2.37 23.67 -22.19
CA GLN A 210 -3.33 24.47 -21.43
C GLN A 210 -3.87 23.65 -20.27
N GLN A 211 -3.81 24.21 -19.07
CA GLN A 211 -4.47 23.63 -17.90
C GLN A 211 -5.96 23.91 -17.94
N LEU A 212 -6.79 22.88 -17.78
CA LEU A 212 -8.26 22.99 -17.79
C LEU A 212 -8.85 22.95 -16.39
N THR A 213 -8.23 22.23 -15.45
CA THR A 213 -8.70 22.17 -14.06
C THR A 213 -7.63 22.69 -13.10
N ASP A 214 -8.07 23.37 -12.04
CA ASP A 214 -7.23 23.88 -10.94
C ASP A 214 -7.84 23.38 -9.63
N PHE A 215 -7.61 22.10 -9.36
CA PHE A 215 -8.16 21.45 -8.18
C PHE A 215 -7.01 20.99 -7.26
N VAL A 216 -7.16 21.28 -5.95
CA VAL A 216 -6.15 20.95 -4.95
C VAL A 216 -6.00 19.44 -4.69
N GLY A 217 -6.96 18.64 -5.16
CA GLY A 217 -6.99 17.17 -5.05
C GLY A 217 -6.60 16.47 -6.34
N THR A 218 -7.24 15.33 -6.62
CA THR A 218 -6.89 14.46 -7.72
C THR A 218 -7.91 14.54 -8.84
N ASP A 219 -7.50 15.00 -10.02
CA ASP A 219 -8.19 14.87 -11.30
C ASP A 219 -7.34 13.94 -12.18
N GLN A 220 -7.84 12.75 -12.55
CA GLN A 220 -7.03 11.73 -13.22
C GLN A 220 -7.76 11.05 -14.37
N GLN A 221 -6.98 10.48 -15.31
CA GLN A 221 -7.45 9.64 -16.42
C GLN A 221 -8.52 10.33 -17.28
N PRO A 222 -8.21 11.50 -17.88
CA PRO A 222 -9.14 12.20 -18.73
C PRO A 222 -9.36 11.49 -20.06
N MET A 223 -10.57 11.57 -20.58
CA MET A 223 -11.03 10.92 -21.81
C MET A 223 -11.88 11.89 -22.66
N TRP A 224 -11.80 11.73 -23.97
CA TRP A 224 -12.72 12.33 -24.92
C TRP A 224 -13.95 11.44 -25.11
N VAL A 225 -15.13 11.95 -24.83
CA VAL A 225 -16.39 11.21 -25.00
C VAL A 225 -17.46 12.17 -25.51
N ASP A 226 -18.02 11.87 -26.67
CA ASP A 226 -19.10 12.66 -27.30
C ASP A 226 -18.80 14.18 -27.33
N GLY A 227 -17.57 14.55 -27.69
CA GLY A 227 -17.12 15.95 -27.79
C GLY A 227 -16.90 16.67 -26.46
N ARG A 228 -16.94 15.96 -25.35
CA ARG A 228 -16.68 16.48 -24.00
C ARG A 228 -15.52 15.74 -23.32
N ILE A 229 -15.00 16.31 -22.26
CA ILE A 229 -13.91 15.72 -21.47
C ILE A 229 -14.50 15.11 -20.19
N TYR A 230 -14.31 13.81 -20.01
CA TYR A 230 -14.64 13.08 -18.80
C TYR A 230 -13.37 12.68 -18.06
N TRP A 231 -13.40 12.66 -16.73
CA TRP A 231 -12.26 12.22 -15.90
C TRP A 231 -12.74 11.74 -14.53
N ALA A 232 -11.87 11.06 -13.77
CA ALA A 232 -12.13 10.71 -12.39
C ALA A 232 -11.58 11.80 -11.45
N SER A 233 -12.40 12.25 -10.49
CA SER A 233 -12.05 13.30 -9.52
C SER A 233 -12.49 12.95 -8.11
N ASP A 234 -11.65 13.29 -7.10
CA ASP A 234 -11.97 13.15 -5.68
C ASP A 234 -12.48 14.47 -5.05
N ARG A 235 -13.16 15.33 -5.87
CA ARG A 235 -13.77 16.60 -5.41
C ARG A 235 -14.75 16.40 -4.26
N GLU A 236 -15.54 15.34 -4.33
CA GLU A 236 -16.50 14.93 -3.32
C GLU A 236 -15.98 13.77 -2.44
N PHE A 237 -14.67 13.75 -2.17
CA PHE A 237 -13.96 12.79 -1.35
C PHE A 237 -13.74 11.42 -2.01
N THR A 238 -14.75 10.76 -2.53
CA THR A 238 -14.63 9.52 -3.30
C THR A 238 -14.41 9.86 -4.78
N LEU A 239 -13.49 9.16 -5.46
CA LEU A 239 -13.30 9.35 -6.89
C LEU A 239 -14.58 8.99 -7.63
N ASN A 240 -15.12 9.97 -8.36
CA ASN A 240 -16.29 9.84 -9.20
C ASN A 240 -15.99 10.38 -10.61
N LEU A 241 -16.80 10.01 -11.59
CA LEU A 241 -16.74 10.60 -12.91
C LEU A 241 -17.27 12.04 -12.88
N PHE A 242 -16.53 12.92 -13.54
CA PHE A 242 -16.88 14.31 -13.82
C PHE A 242 -16.80 14.55 -15.32
N VAL A 243 -17.49 15.59 -15.78
CA VAL A 243 -17.51 16.01 -17.18
C VAL A 243 -17.44 17.52 -17.27
N MET A 244 -16.76 18.02 -18.32
CA MET A 244 -16.71 19.42 -18.70
C MET A 244 -16.69 19.56 -20.22
N ASP A 245 -16.99 20.75 -20.72
CA ASP A 245 -16.79 21.07 -22.11
C ASP A 245 -15.30 21.22 -22.46
N MET A 246 -14.98 21.27 -23.75
CA MET A 246 -13.58 21.31 -24.22
C MET A 246 -12.80 22.55 -23.76
N ASP A 247 -13.51 23.63 -23.45
CA ASP A 247 -12.94 24.90 -22.95
C ASP A 247 -12.79 24.95 -21.42
N GLY A 248 -13.15 23.84 -20.72
CA GLY A 248 -13.16 23.76 -19.27
C GLY A 248 -14.46 24.24 -18.61
N GLY A 249 -15.45 24.69 -19.38
CA GLY A 249 -16.75 25.11 -18.87
C GLY A 249 -17.70 23.97 -18.53
N ASN A 250 -18.84 24.30 -17.92
CA ASN A 250 -19.96 23.40 -17.63
C ASN A 250 -19.56 22.13 -16.86
N LEU A 251 -18.70 22.28 -15.85
CA LEU A 251 -18.25 21.18 -14.99
C LEU A 251 -19.43 20.59 -14.21
N GLN A 252 -19.60 19.27 -14.31
CA GLN A 252 -20.67 18.51 -13.65
C GLN A 252 -20.14 17.17 -13.11
N GLN A 253 -20.69 16.74 -11.99
CA GLN A 253 -20.50 15.39 -11.47
C GLN A 253 -21.45 14.41 -12.18
N VAL A 254 -20.94 13.26 -12.60
CA VAL A 254 -21.68 12.26 -13.38
C VAL A 254 -22.10 11.07 -12.51
N THR A 255 -21.21 10.60 -11.65
CA THR A 255 -21.47 9.49 -10.73
C THR A 255 -21.38 9.93 -9.28
N HIS A 256 -22.05 9.21 -8.36
CA HIS A 256 -22.18 9.60 -6.95
C HIS A 256 -21.91 8.42 -6.01
N PHE A 257 -20.80 7.71 -6.22
CA PHE A 257 -20.37 6.64 -5.32
C PHE A 257 -19.76 7.23 -4.05
N ASP A 258 -20.05 6.63 -2.91
CA ASP A 258 -19.57 7.03 -1.59
C ASP A 258 -18.75 5.92 -0.88
N ASP A 259 -18.81 4.69 -1.38
CA ASP A 259 -18.14 3.50 -0.83
C ASP A 259 -16.79 3.21 -1.51
N PHE A 260 -16.75 3.08 -2.83
CA PHE A 260 -15.55 2.77 -3.60
C PHE A 260 -15.26 3.84 -4.64
N ASP A 261 -13.96 4.05 -4.91
CA ASP A 261 -13.49 4.96 -5.94
C ASP A 261 -13.81 4.43 -7.35
N VAL A 262 -14.14 5.32 -8.26
CA VAL A 262 -14.09 5.05 -9.70
C VAL A 262 -12.63 4.96 -10.12
N LEU A 263 -12.23 3.82 -10.68
CA LEU A 263 -10.86 3.54 -11.10
C LEU A 263 -10.83 3.11 -12.57
N TRP A 264 -9.73 3.41 -13.25
CA TRP A 264 -9.42 2.96 -14.60
C TRP A 264 -10.56 3.20 -15.61
N PRO A 265 -11.13 4.41 -15.66
CA PRO A 265 -12.12 4.69 -16.69
C PRO A 265 -11.48 4.62 -18.08
N SER A 266 -12.22 4.04 -19.02
CA SER A 266 -11.89 3.96 -20.44
C SER A 266 -13.15 4.14 -21.29
N SER A 267 -13.00 4.48 -22.58
CA SER A 267 -14.17 4.77 -23.42
C SER A 267 -13.95 4.36 -24.88
N ASP A 268 -15.05 4.00 -25.55
CA ASP A 268 -15.14 3.88 -27.01
C ASP A 268 -15.51 5.22 -27.70
N ARG A 269 -15.30 6.37 -27.02
CA ARG A 269 -15.67 7.74 -27.42
C ARG A 269 -17.16 8.05 -27.38
N ARG A 270 -17.97 7.09 -26.96
CA ARG A 270 -19.42 7.21 -26.78
C ARG A 270 -19.87 6.82 -25.39
N ARG A 271 -19.35 5.70 -24.90
CA ARG A 271 -19.69 5.15 -23.58
C ARG A 271 -18.43 4.98 -22.78
N ILE A 272 -18.59 4.94 -21.47
CA ILE A 272 -17.49 4.82 -20.51
C ILE A 272 -17.65 3.53 -19.71
N VAL A 273 -16.57 2.79 -19.56
CA VAL A 273 -16.46 1.68 -18.60
C VAL A 273 -15.45 2.02 -17.53
N PHE A 274 -15.67 1.54 -16.32
CA PHE A 274 -14.75 1.79 -15.19
C PHE A 274 -14.89 0.70 -14.12
N GLU A 275 -13.91 0.63 -13.23
CA GLU A 275 -13.96 -0.20 -12.04
C GLU A 275 -14.61 0.55 -10.88
N ASN A 276 -15.47 -0.13 -10.12
CA ASN A 276 -15.91 0.29 -8.81
C ASN A 276 -16.31 -0.94 -7.98
N GLY A 277 -15.78 -1.06 -6.76
CA GLY A 277 -16.06 -2.18 -5.86
C GLY A 277 -15.69 -3.56 -6.41
N GLY A 278 -14.67 -3.63 -7.29
CA GLY A 278 -14.22 -4.87 -7.94
C GLY A 278 -15.11 -5.34 -9.07
N ARG A 279 -16.06 -4.53 -9.53
CA ARG A 279 -16.94 -4.74 -10.69
C ARG A 279 -16.55 -3.80 -11.82
N ILE A 280 -16.99 -4.15 -13.02
CA ILE A 280 -16.99 -3.24 -14.17
C ILE A 280 -18.37 -2.60 -14.26
N TRP A 281 -18.36 -1.29 -14.40
CA TRP A 281 -19.56 -0.47 -14.61
C TRP A 281 -19.53 0.15 -16.00
N LEU A 282 -20.71 0.39 -16.54
CA LEU A 282 -20.95 1.09 -17.79
C LEU A 282 -21.70 2.38 -17.49
N HIS A 283 -21.20 3.49 -18.03
CA HIS A 283 -21.93 4.77 -18.12
C HIS A 283 -22.19 5.10 -19.57
N ASP A 284 -23.45 5.40 -19.89
CA ASP A 284 -23.88 5.86 -21.20
C ASP A 284 -24.27 7.35 -21.13
N PRO A 285 -23.45 8.26 -21.65
CA PRO A 285 -23.72 9.70 -21.65
C PRO A 285 -25.02 10.09 -22.38
N ALA A 286 -25.43 9.33 -23.41
CA ALA A 286 -26.62 9.65 -24.19
C ALA A 286 -27.92 9.42 -23.40
N SER A 287 -27.96 8.40 -22.54
CA SER A 287 -29.10 8.11 -21.68
C SER A 287 -28.93 8.63 -20.25
N GLY A 288 -27.69 8.91 -19.82
CA GLY A 288 -27.33 9.20 -18.44
C GLY A 288 -27.32 7.98 -17.52
N GLU A 289 -27.54 6.78 -18.06
CA GLU A 289 -27.58 5.55 -17.27
C GLU A 289 -26.19 5.13 -16.81
N THR A 290 -26.08 4.77 -15.52
CA THR A 290 -24.88 4.13 -14.94
C THR A 290 -25.29 2.80 -14.30
N ARG A 291 -24.72 1.68 -14.76
CA ARG A 291 -25.06 0.34 -14.27
C ARG A 291 -23.85 -0.59 -14.20
N PRO A 292 -23.85 -1.59 -13.28
CA PRO A 292 -22.84 -2.63 -13.29
C PRO A 292 -23.06 -3.58 -14.47
N ILE A 293 -21.96 -4.11 -15.03
CA ILE A 293 -21.99 -5.23 -15.96
C ILE A 293 -21.81 -6.51 -15.15
N ARG A 294 -22.81 -7.36 -15.11
CA ARG A 294 -22.73 -8.64 -14.37
C ARG A 294 -21.96 -9.67 -15.17
N ILE A 295 -20.71 -9.88 -14.81
CA ILE A 295 -19.79 -10.77 -15.50
C ILE A 295 -19.51 -12.00 -14.63
N GLU A 296 -19.54 -13.17 -15.26
CA GLU A 296 -19.10 -14.43 -14.71
C GLU A 296 -17.84 -14.90 -15.43
N VAL A 297 -16.76 -15.16 -14.68
CA VAL A 297 -15.57 -15.83 -15.20
C VAL A 297 -15.67 -17.31 -14.85
N ALA A 298 -15.98 -18.12 -15.86
CA ALA A 298 -16.04 -19.57 -15.71
C ALA A 298 -14.63 -20.16 -15.66
N GLY A 299 -14.39 -21.08 -14.74
CA GLY A 299 -13.11 -21.77 -14.60
C GLY A 299 -12.94 -22.43 -13.24
N ASP A 300 -11.95 -23.27 -13.12
CA ASP A 300 -11.60 -24.01 -11.91
C ASP A 300 -10.89 -23.14 -10.86
N ARG A 301 -10.56 -21.89 -11.20
CA ARG A 301 -9.89 -20.91 -10.33
C ARG A 301 -8.69 -21.52 -9.58
N PRO A 302 -7.65 -21.98 -10.28
CA PRO A 302 -6.54 -22.72 -9.64
C PRO A 302 -5.86 -21.93 -8.52
N HIS A 303 -5.87 -20.58 -8.61
CA HIS A 303 -5.31 -19.70 -7.58
C HIS A 303 -6.18 -19.63 -6.30
N ALA A 304 -7.44 -20.01 -6.37
CA ALA A 304 -8.35 -20.08 -5.23
C ALA A 304 -8.37 -21.47 -4.56
N LEU A 305 -7.77 -22.48 -5.18
CA LEU A 305 -7.67 -23.80 -4.60
C LEU A 305 -6.67 -23.82 -3.44
N PRO A 306 -6.91 -24.63 -2.40
CA PRO A 306 -5.95 -24.81 -1.32
C PRO A 306 -4.60 -25.31 -1.85
N GLN A 307 -3.52 -24.63 -1.46
CA GLN A 307 -2.17 -24.93 -1.90
C GLN A 307 -1.22 -24.91 -0.72
N PHE A 308 -0.22 -25.81 -0.74
CA PHE A 308 0.93 -25.71 0.15
C PHE A 308 1.93 -24.70 -0.43
N LYS A 309 2.20 -23.63 0.30
CA LYS A 309 3.16 -22.59 -0.12
C LYS A 309 4.31 -22.49 0.88
N LYS A 310 5.52 -22.34 0.36
CA LYS A 310 6.68 -22.00 1.19
C LYS A 310 6.60 -20.51 1.52
N VAL A 311 6.36 -20.17 2.79
CA VAL A 311 6.12 -18.80 3.26
C VAL A 311 7.33 -18.15 3.96
N THR A 312 8.49 -18.76 3.95
CA THR A 312 9.69 -18.28 4.66
C THR A 312 10.07 -16.85 4.29
N ALA A 313 9.94 -16.49 3.01
CA ALA A 313 10.21 -15.12 2.53
C ALA A 313 9.07 -14.11 2.81
N GLN A 314 7.97 -14.57 3.38
CA GLN A 314 6.76 -13.80 3.63
C GLN A 314 6.45 -13.63 5.13
N ILE A 315 7.43 -13.95 5.98
CA ILE A 315 7.35 -13.68 7.42
C ILE A 315 7.51 -12.19 7.62
N GLU A 316 6.49 -11.53 8.15
CA GLU A 316 6.44 -10.09 8.38
C GLU A 316 6.74 -9.74 9.85
N SER A 317 6.38 -10.61 10.77
CA SER A 317 6.58 -10.41 12.21
C SER A 317 6.79 -11.74 12.92
N PHE A 318 7.51 -11.72 14.03
CA PHE A 318 7.74 -12.89 14.86
C PHE A 318 8.03 -12.49 16.31
N ASP A 319 7.75 -13.41 17.23
CA ASP A 319 8.10 -13.27 18.63
C ASP A 319 8.30 -14.64 19.28
N LEU A 320 8.91 -14.66 20.47
CA LEU A 320 9.15 -15.88 21.25
C LEU A 320 8.24 -15.93 22.47
N SER A 321 7.73 -17.12 22.79
CA SER A 321 7.07 -17.31 24.09
C SER A 321 8.03 -17.00 25.24
N PRO A 322 7.53 -16.52 26.39
CA PRO A 322 8.40 -16.13 27.53
C PRO A 322 9.36 -17.23 27.99
N GLY A 323 8.96 -18.48 27.89
CA GLY A 323 9.80 -19.62 28.22
C GLY A 323 10.67 -20.12 27.06
N GLY A 324 10.50 -19.61 25.87
CA GLY A 324 11.24 -20.01 24.66
C GLY A 324 10.82 -21.37 24.08
N GLU A 325 9.71 -21.97 24.55
CA GLU A 325 9.25 -23.27 24.05
C GLU A 325 8.59 -23.18 22.67
N ARG A 326 8.07 -22.01 22.31
CA ARG A 326 7.42 -21.75 21.02
C ARG A 326 7.78 -20.38 20.47
N ALA A 327 7.71 -20.24 19.15
CA ALA A 327 7.74 -18.97 18.46
C ALA A 327 6.38 -18.73 17.80
N VAL A 328 5.98 -17.46 17.65
CA VAL A 328 4.85 -17.03 16.82
C VAL A 328 5.37 -16.31 15.60
N PHE A 329 4.74 -16.56 14.45
CA PHE A 329 5.05 -15.92 13.17
C PHE A 329 3.78 -15.39 12.53
N GLY A 330 3.82 -14.14 12.06
CA GLY A 330 2.86 -13.58 11.12
C GLY A 330 3.38 -13.75 9.69
N ALA A 331 2.66 -14.48 8.86
CA ALA A 331 3.06 -14.72 7.48
C ALA A 331 1.82 -14.79 6.57
N ARG A 332 1.81 -13.96 5.51
CA ARG A 332 0.70 -13.89 4.54
C ARG A 332 -0.67 -13.59 5.14
N GLY A 333 -0.71 -12.84 6.23
CA GLY A 333 -1.97 -12.52 6.92
C GLY A 333 -2.50 -13.64 7.81
N GLU A 334 -1.72 -14.65 8.12
CA GLU A 334 -2.06 -15.73 9.02
C GLU A 334 -1.07 -15.79 10.18
N ILE A 335 -1.50 -16.38 11.30
CA ILE A 335 -0.69 -16.50 12.52
C ILE A 335 -0.34 -17.95 12.79
N PHE A 336 0.96 -18.25 12.84
CA PHE A 336 1.47 -19.59 13.09
C PHE A 336 2.24 -19.64 14.40
N THR A 337 2.00 -20.64 15.24
CA THR A 337 2.88 -20.96 16.35
C THR A 337 3.70 -22.22 16.05
N VAL A 338 5.00 -22.15 16.27
CA VAL A 338 5.97 -23.19 15.93
C VAL A 338 6.72 -23.61 17.20
N PRO A 339 6.75 -24.90 17.56
CA PRO A 339 7.51 -25.34 18.73
C PRO A 339 9.02 -25.28 18.47
N ALA A 340 9.81 -25.04 19.52
CA ALA A 340 11.27 -24.98 19.44
C ALA A 340 11.91 -26.32 19.08
N GLN A 341 11.34 -27.44 19.55
CA GLN A 341 11.88 -28.79 19.32
C GLN A 341 10.82 -29.77 18.81
N HIS A 342 9.83 -30.10 19.62
CA HIS A 342 8.82 -31.10 19.31
C HIS A 342 7.42 -30.55 19.44
N GLY A 343 6.50 -31.00 18.57
CA GLY A 343 5.10 -30.62 18.58
C GLY A 343 4.62 -30.16 17.22
N GLU A 344 3.35 -29.80 17.15
CA GLU A 344 2.70 -29.39 15.91
C GLU A 344 2.88 -27.88 15.65
N ILE A 345 3.05 -27.53 14.37
CA ILE A 345 2.85 -26.16 13.88
C ILE A 345 1.35 -25.91 13.85
N ARG A 346 0.89 -24.82 14.45
CA ARG A 346 -0.52 -24.47 14.51
C ARG A 346 -0.76 -23.16 13.79
N ASN A 347 -1.72 -23.15 12.86
CA ASN A 347 -2.33 -21.91 12.40
C ASN A 347 -3.45 -21.57 13.39
N ILE A 348 -3.31 -20.45 14.11
CA ILE A 348 -4.25 -20.05 15.16
C ILE A 348 -5.23 -18.96 14.69
N ALA A 349 -5.02 -18.34 13.54
CA ALA A 349 -5.96 -17.36 12.98
C ALA A 349 -7.09 -18.04 12.20
N ARG A 350 -6.77 -18.67 11.07
CA ARG A 350 -7.72 -19.36 10.17
C ARG A 350 -8.87 -18.45 9.69
N THR A 351 -8.54 -17.23 9.32
CA THR A 351 -9.49 -16.19 8.93
C THR A 351 -9.31 -15.83 7.45
N PRO A 352 -9.85 -16.61 6.50
CA PRO A 352 -9.53 -16.48 5.06
C PRO A 352 -9.95 -15.14 4.43
N ALA A 353 -10.79 -14.36 5.10
CA ALA A 353 -11.25 -13.04 4.62
C ALA A 353 -10.61 -11.87 5.37
N ALA A 354 -9.68 -12.13 6.28
CA ALA A 354 -8.99 -11.10 7.05
C ALA A 354 -7.46 -11.26 6.95
N ARG A 355 -6.75 -10.20 7.23
CA ARG A 355 -5.29 -10.18 7.29
C ARG A 355 -4.83 -9.91 8.71
N GLU A 356 -4.08 -10.84 9.28
CA GLU A 356 -3.47 -10.73 10.60
C GLU A 356 -1.98 -10.39 10.46
N ILE A 357 -1.57 -9.32 11.16
CA ILE A 357 -0.19 -8.81 11.15
C ILE A 357 0.28 -8.43 12.56
N SER A 358 1.57 -8.16 12.70
CA SER A 358 2.17 -7.58 13.92
C SER A 358 1.93 -8.44 15.16
N VAL A 359 2.28 -9.70 15.06
CA VAL A 359 2.13 -10.66 16.16
C VAL A 359 3.12 -10.40 17.30
N ALA A 360 2.65 -10.47 18.54
CA ALA A 360 3.49 -10.41 19.74
C ALA A 360 2.93 -11.30 20.85
N TRP A 361 3.82 -11.95 21.58
CA TRP A 361 3.45 -12.78 22.73
C TRP A 361 3.27 -11.93 23.98
N SER A 362 2.23 -12.20 24.79
CA SER A 362 2.11 -11.55 26.08
C SER A 362 3.20 -12.03 27.04
N PRO A 363 3.76 -11.19 27.91
CA PRO A 363 4.79 -11.58 28.88
C PRO A 363 4.39 -12.70 29.83
N ASP A 364 3.10 -12.88 30.12
CA ASP A 364 2.57 -13.98 30.92
C ASP A 364 2.41 -15.31 30.15
N GLY A 365 2.65 -15.26 28.82
CA GLY A 365 2.60 -16.44 27.95
C GLY A 365 1.19 -16.91 27.58
N GLN A 366 0.13 -16.22 27.99
CA GLN A 366 -1.25 -16.68 27.78
C GLN A 366 -1.84 -16.25 26.43
N TRP A 367 -1.43 -15.08 25.94
CA TRP A 367 -2.04 -14.43 24.79
C TRP A 367 -1.04 -14.12 23.67
N ILE A 368 -1.55 -14.09 22.47
CA ILE A 368 -0.88 -13.51 21.30
C ILE A 368 -1.72 -12.29 20.88
N SER A 369 -1.10 -11.11 20.87
CA SER A 369 -1.70 -9.89 20.30
C SER A 369 -1.35 -9.79 18.82
N TYR A 370 -2.26 -9.22 18.04
CA TYR A 370 -2.09 -8.97 16.62
C TYR A 370 -3.04 -7.88 16.15
N LEU A 371 -2.80 -7.38 14.96
CA LEU A 371 -3.72 -6.50 14.24
C LEU A 371 -4.48 -7.32 13.20
N SER A 372 -5.81 -7.16 13.12
CA SER A 372 -6.64 -7.79 12.11
C SER A 372 -7.62 -6.80 11.49
N ASP A 373 -7.80 -6.89 10.18
CA ASP A 373 -8.78 -6.10 9.42
C ASP A 373 -10.14 -6.80 9.25
N ALA A 374 -10.42 -7.81 10.05
CA ALA A 374 -11.67 -8.59 10.01
C ALA A 374 -12.96 -7.74 10.10
N THR A 375 -12.88 -6.53 10.61
CA THR A 375 -13.99 -5.57 10.72
C THR A 375 -13.92 -4.44 9.69
N GLY A 376 -13.07 -4.57 8.67
CA GLY A 376 -12.85 -3.58 7.62
C GLY A 376 -11.67 -2.66 7.86
N GLU A 377 -11.27 -2.44 9.12
CA GLU A 377 -10.10 -1.66 9.51
C GLU A 377 -9.30 -2.41 10.59
N TYR A 378 -7.99 -2.16 10.65
CA TYR A 378 -7.14 -2.84 11.61
C TYR A 378 -7.50 -2.49 13.04
N GLU A 379 -7.87 -3.51 13.80
CA GLU A 379 -8.10 -3.46 15.24
C GLU A 379 -7.10 -4.34 15.98
N VAL A 380 -6.87 -4.07 17.26
CA VAL A 380 -6.07 -4.91 18.13
C VAL A 380 -6.91 -6.09 18.60
N TYR A 381 -6.41 -7.29 18.34
CA TYR A 381 -7.00 -8.54 18.78
C TYR A 381 -6.07 -9.32 19.69
N LEU A 382 -6.65 -10.16 20.52
CA LEU A 382 -5.97 -11.18 21.32
C LEU A 382 -6.51 -12.56 20.97
N ARG A 383 -5.61 -13.52 20.88
CA ARG A 383 -5.91 -14.95 20.74
C ARG A 383 -5.20 -15.73 21.85
N ALA A 384 -5.86 -16.73 22.43
CA ALA A 384 -5.17 -17.67 23.30
C ALA A 384 -3.99 -18.33 22.56
N GLN A 385 -2.86 -18.51 23.22
CA GLN A 385 -1.61 -18.95 22.60
C GLN A 385 -1.71 -20.33 21.94
N ASP A 386 -2.65 -21.16 22.37
CA ASP A 386 -2.94 -22.49 21.81
C ASP A 386 -3.96 -22.47 20.68
N GLY A 387 -4.54 -21.29 20.37
CA GLY A 387 -5.58 -21.10 19.37
C GLY A 387 -6.98 -21.45 19.87
N SER A 388 -7.16 -21.77 21.15
CA SER A 388 -8.49 -22.07 21.74
C SER A 388 -9.37 -20.82 21.88
N GLY A 389 -10.67 -21.04 21.99
CA GLY A 389 -11.66 -19.95 22.16
C GLY A 389 -11.80 -19.05 20.92
N GLU A 390 -12.58 -17.99 21.06
CA GLU A 390 -12.79 -16.97 20.04
C GLU A 390 -11.77 -15.84 20.16
N PRO A 391 -11.37 -15.18 19.04
CA PRO A 391 -10.53 -13.99 19.10
C PRO A 391 -11.25 -12.88 19.87
N ARG A 392 -10.52 -12.21 20.74
CA ARG A 392 -11.04 -11.07 21.52
C ARG A 392 -10.58 -9.76 20.89
N ARG A 393 -11.49 -8.99 20.33
CA ARG A 393 -11.22 -7.64 19.84
C ARG A 393 -11.08 -6.69 21.01
N ILE A 394 -9.97 -5.96 21.08
CA ILE A 394 -9.65 -5.04 22.19
C ILE A 394 -9.99 -3.60 21.84
N THR A 395 -9.77 -3.18 20.58
CA THR A 395 -10.11 -1.84 20.11
C THR A 395 -11.30 -1.89 19.16
N THR A 396 -12.10 -0.81 19.12
CA THR A 396 -13.35 -0.76 18.34
C THR A 396 -13.57 0.60 17.66
N ASP A 397 -12.54 1.45 17.67
CA ASP A 397 -12.62 2.83 17.20
C ASP A 397 -12.16 3.00 15.75
N GLY A 398 -12.16 1.98 14.93
CA GLY A 398 -11.82 1.88 13.51
C GLY A 398 -11.49 3.17 12.72
N GLY A 399 -11.19 3.05 11.43
CA GLY A 399 -10.93 4.22 10.57
C GLY A 399 -9.54 4.83 10.69
N VAL A 400 -8.63 4.21 11.44
CA VAL A 400 -7.22 4.58 11.53
C VAL A 400 -6.31 3.37 11.38
N TRP A 401 -5.23 3.52 10.63
CA TRP A 401 -4.16 2.51 10.59
C TRP A 401 -3.42 2.49 11.93
N ARG A 402 -3.20 1.28 12.49
CA ARG A 402 -2.43 1.08 13.72
C ARG A 402 -1.08 0.47 13.42
N PHE A 403 -0.06 0.92 14.18
CA PHE A 403 1.27 0.34 14.16
C PHE A 403 1.38 -0.79 15.19
N PRO A 404 2.41 -1.64 15.10
CA PRO A 404 2.55 -2.81 15.96
C PRO A 404 2.38 -2.50 17.44
N PRO A 405 1.46 -3.16 18.14
CA PRO A 405 1.29 -2.97 19.58
C PRO A 405 2.43 -3.62 20.37
N VAL A 406 2.78 -3.02 21.51
CA VAL A 406 3.82 -3.49 22.42
C VAL A 406 3.22 -3.72 23.81
N TRP A 407 3.40 -4.93 24.34
CA TRP A 407 2.93 -5.31 25.67
C TRP A 407 3.67 -4.61 26.79
N SER A 408 2.95 -4.23 27.84
CA SER A 408 3.55 -3.92 29.13
C SER A 408 4.07 -5.21 29.79
N PRO A 409 5.15 -5.18 30.59
CA PRO A 409 5.70 -6.36 31.27
C PRO A 409 4.71 -7.14 32.14
N ASP A 410 3.70 -6.48 32.69
CA ASP A 410 2.65 -7.08 33.52
C ASP A 410 1.47 -7.65 32.72
N SER A 411 1.54 -7.62 31.38
CA SER A 411 0.51 -8.12 30.46
C SER A 411 -0.85 -7.39 30.55
N LYS A 412 -0.93 -6.22 31.21
CA LYS A 412 -2.20 -5.51 31.41
C LYS A 412 -2.45 -4.41 30.40
N TRP A 413 -1.44 -3.96 29.70
CA TRP A 413 -1.51 -2.86 28.75
C TRP A 413 -0.84 -3.20 27.42
N LEU A 414 -1.38 -2.59 26.37
CA LEU A 414 -0.71 -2.51 25.07
C LEU A 414 -0.53 -1.04 24.70
N ALA A 415 0.69 -0.67 24.25
CA ALA A 415 0.97 0.63 23.67
C ALA A 415 1.02 0.50 22.14
N TYR A 416 0.41 1.45 21.41
CA TYR A 416 0.48 1.50 19.96
C TYR A 416 0.35 2.92 19.44
N ALA A 417 1.04 3.22 18.34
CA ALA A 417 0.82 4.45 17.59
C ALA A 417 -0.21 4.22 16.48
N ASP A 418 -0.80 5.31 15.95
CA ASP A 418 -1.76 5.25 14.85
C ASP A 418 -1.53 6.32 13.77
N SER A 419 -2.21 6.18 12.63
CA SER A 419 -2.10 7.11 11.50
C SER A 419 -2.75 8.48 11.74
N ALA A 420 -3.51 8.65 12.83
CA ALA A 420 -3.96 9.96 13.30
C ALA A 420 -2.89 10.69 14.12
N ASN A 421 -1.65 10.17 14.11
CA ASN A 421 -0.48 10.72 14.81
C ASN A 421 -0.67 10.74 16.33
N ARG A 422 -1.26 9.69 16.88
CA ARG A 422 -1.44 9.50 18.32
C ARG A 422 -0.61 8.31 18.79
N LEU A 423 -0.04 8.44 19.97
CA LEU A 423 0.43 7.33 20.79
C LEU A 423 -0.65 7.00 21.81
N ASN A 424 -1.04 5.75 21.85
CA ASN A 424 -2.15 5.27 22.68
C ASN A 424 -1.66 4.17 23.62
N VAL A 425 -2.33 4.01 24.76
CA VAL A 425 -2.28 2.81 25.58
C VAL A 425 -3.70 2.28 25.77
N VAL A 426 -3.86 0.97 25.65
CA VAL A 426 -5.15 0.29 25.87
C VAL A 426 -5.02 -0.70 27.02
N GLU A 427 -5.96 -0.64 27.95
CA GLU A 427 -6.08 -1.59 29.05
C GLU A 427 -6.70 -2.90 28.53
N VAL A 428 -5.95 -3.99 28.69
CA VAL A 428 -6.29 -5.28 28.05
C VAL A 428 -7.66 -5.80 28.52
N ASP A 429 -7.96 -5.72 29.81
CA ASP A 429 -9.19 -6.27 30.37
C ASP A 429 -10.44 -5.49 29.96
N SER A 430 -10.37 -4.17 29.99
CA SER A 430 -11.52 -3.28 29.74
C SER A 430 -11.63 -2.80 28.30
N GLY A 431 -10.56 -2.89 27.49
CA GLY A 431 -10.49 -2.29 26.16
C GLY A 431 -10.45 -0.75 26.18
N ARG A 432 -10.30 -0.13 27.36
CA ARG A 432 -10.27 1.33 27.49
C ARG A 432 -8.98 1.91 26.93
N VAL A 433 -9.11 2.73 25.89
CA VAL A 433 -8.01 3.45 25.26
C VAL A 433 -7.78 4.80 25.95
N ARG A 434 -6.50 5.14 26.16
CA ARG A 434 -6.05 6.47 26.59
C ARG A 434 -5.04 6.99 25.59
N VAL A 435 -5.22 8.24 25.13
CA VAL A 435 -4.21 8.92 24.30
C VAL A 435 -3.09 9.40 25.22
N VAL A 436 -1.88 8.93 24.96
CA VAL A 436 -0.66 9.32 25.67
C VAL A 436 -0.17 10.67 25.18
N ASP A 437 -0.06 10.82 23.85
CA ASP A 437 0.42 12.04 23.20
C ASP A 437 -0.03 12.10 21.74
N THR A 438 0.12 13.28 21.14
CA THR A 438 -0.15 13.53 19.72
C THR A 438 0.98 14.31 19.08
N THR A 439 1.17 14.13 17.78
CA THR A 439 2.15 14.90 17.01
C THR A 439 1.52 15.52 15.76
N ARG A 440 2.16 16.56 15.23
CA ARG A 440 1.84 17.16 13.93
C ARG A 440 2.89 16.81 12.87
N HIS A 441 3.97 16.13 13.25
CA HIS A 441 5.13 15.88 12.41
C HIS A 441 5.09 14.45 11.87
N THR A 442 4.70 14.32 10.61
CA THR A 442 4.71 13.04 9.90
C THR A 442 4.90 13.28 8.41
N SER A 443 5.44 12.29 7.72
CA SER A 443 5.55 12.25 6.26
C SER A 443 5.38 10.81 5.76
N ASN A 444 5.34 10.61 4.45
CA ASN A 444 5.28 9.27 3.86
C ASN A 444 6.48 8.39 4.21
N ALA A 445 7.65 9.00 4.45
CA ALA A 445 8.88 8.30 4.77
C ALA A 445 9.16 8.23 6.28
N PHE A 446 8.43 9.00 7.07
CA PHE A 446 8.68 9.16 8.49
C PHE A 446 7.37 9.08 9.28
N ARG A 447 7.36 8.24 10.31
CA ARG A 447 6.25 8.11 11.26
C ARG A 447 6.76 8.46 12.64
N ASP A 448 6.16 9.48 13.25
CA ASP A 448 6.47 9.87 14.61
C ASP A 448 5.74 8.98 15.63
N LEU A 449 6.14 9.03 16.88
CA LEU A 449 5.56 8.28 18.01
C LEU A 449 5.58 6.75 17.84
N THR A 450 6.40 6.19 16.96
CA THR A 450 6.47 4.73 16.72
C THR A 450 7.59 4.03 17.50
N GLN A 451 8.43 4.79 18.20
CA GLN A 451 9.50 4.26 19.05
C GLN A 451 9.13 4.47 20.53
N TYR A 452 8.73 3.43 21.20
CA TYR A 452 8.34 3.45 22.60
C TYR A 452 8.75 2.16 23.33
N ALA A 453 8.94 2.28 24.65
CA ALA A 453 9.33 1.19 25.53
C ALA A 453 8.67 1.33 26.89
N TRP A 454 8.21 0.21 27.45
CA TRP A 454 7.67 0.13 28.80
C TRP A 454 8.77 0.02 29.84
N SER A 455 8.55 0.65 31.00
CA SER A 455 9.38 0.40 32.18
C SER A 455 9.12 -1.01 32.74
N PRO A 456 10.12 -1.62 33.42
CA PRO A 456 9.98 -2.98 33.97
C PRO A 456 8.82 -3.14 34.97
N ASP A 457 8.45 -2.07 35.66
CA ASP A 457 7.31 -2.02 36.61
C ASP A 457 5.97 -1.71 35.93
N SER A 458 5.94 -1.57 34.60
CA SER A 458 4.74 -1.23 33.79
C SER A 458 4.07 0.10 34.13
N GLN A 459 4.74 1.00 34.88
CA GLN A 459 4.15 2.26 35.30
C GLN A 459 4.47 3.42 34.37
N TRP A 460 5.52 3.26 33.53
CA TRP A 460 5.99 4.31 32.64
C TRP A 460 6.13 3.82 31.21
N LEU A 461 5.84 4.71 30.26
CA LEU A 461 6.12 4.51 28.84
C LEU A 461 7.08 5.61 28.37
N ALA A 462 8.29 5.23 27.95
CA ALA A 462 9.21 6.14 27.29
C ALA A 462 8.98 6.10 25.78
N TYR A 463 9.05 7.25 25.10
CA TYR A 463 8.84 7.33 23.67
C TYR A 463 9.60 8.49 23.04
N THR A 464 9.77 8.40 21.73
CA THR A 464 10.40 9.45 20.91
C THR A 464 9.31 10.32 20.30
N LYS A 465 9.49 11.65 20.34
CA LYS A 465 8.60 12.62 19.71
C LYS A 465 9.39 13.69 18.98
N VAL A 466 9.00 13.99 17.75
CA VAL A 466 9.59 15.05 16.94
C VAL A 466 9.04 16.41 17.37
N ASN A 467 9.91 17.38 17.51
CA ASN A 467 9.59 18.75 17.88
C ASN A 467 9.51 19.69 16.66
N ALA A 468 9.24 20.97 16.89
CA ALA A 468 9.09 21.97 15.84
C ALA A 468 10.36 22.24 15.01
N SER A 469 11.54 21.90 15.52
CA SER A 469 12.83 21.99 14.80
C SER A 469 13.16 20.73 14.00
N TYR A 470 12.24 19.76 13.94
CA TYR A 470 12.40 18.43 13.35
C TYR A 470 13.46 17.54 14.04
N ASN A 471 13.95 17.94 15.19
CA ASN A 471 14.70 17.06 16.07
C ASN A 471 13.75 16.19 16.90
N SER A 472 14.22 15.03 17.29
CA SER A 472 13.48 14.12 18.16
C SER A 472 13.92 14.27 19.60
N SER A 473 13.00 14.24 20.55
CA SER A 473 13.28 14.25 21.99
C SER A 473 12.68 13.01 22.65
N ILE A 474 13.27 12.57 23.76
CA ILE A 474 12.72 11.50 24.59
C ILE A 474 11.71 12.08 25.57
N TRP A 475 10.55 11.48 25.63
CA TRP A 475 9.46 11.76 26.54
C TRP A 475 9.16 10.54 27.39
N VAL A 476 8.58 10.75 28.55
CA VAL A 476 8.09 9.71 29.45
C VAL A 476 6.66 10.02 29.88
N TYR A 477 5.80 9.00 29.83
CA TYR A 477 4.41 9.09 30.26
C TYR A 477 4.21 8.23 31.51
N SER A 478 3.54 8.79 32.51
CA SER A 478 3.14 8.09 33.72
C SER A 478 1.70 7.58 33.60
N LEU A 479 1.50 6.26 33.67
CA LEU A 479 0.16 5.65 33.73
C LEU A 479 -0.64 6.10 34.93
N ARG A 480 0.04 6.31 36.07
CA ARG A 480 -0.58 6.74 37.33
C ARG A 480 -1.11 8.16 37.23
N ASP A 481 -0.26 9.09 36.75
CA ASP A 481 -0.58 10.52 36.74
C ASP A 481 -1.32 10.92 35.46
N ASN A 482 -1.35 10.05 34.47
CA ASN A 482 -1.88 10.30 33.11
C ASN A 482 -1.25 11.55 32.47
N GLN A 483 0.06 11.70 32.62
CA GLN A 483 0.80 12.86 32.14
C GLN A 483 2.10 12.45 31.42
N ALA A 484 2.35 13.11 30.29
CA ALA A 484 3.60 13.03 29.54
C ALA A 484 4.55 14.18 29.95
N ARG A 485 5.85 13.89 30.04
CA ARG A 485 6.89 14.86 30.37
C ARG A 485 8.08 14.66 29.45
N GLN A 486 8.61 15.76 28.96
CA GLN A 486 9.85 15.77 28.16
C GLN A 486 11.06 15.49 29.06
N LEU A 487 11.90 14.54 28.66
CA LEU A 487 13.10 14.16 29.39
C LEU A 487 14.35 14.83 28.82
N THR A 488 14.46 14.92 27.49
CA THR A 488 15.61 15.52 26.80
C THR A 488 15.24 16.82 26.09
N THR A 489 16.23 17.64 25.79
CA THR A 489 16.02 18.95 25.12
C THR A 489 15.75 18.78 23.62
N ASP A 490 15.34 19.87 22.97
CA ASP A 490 15.03 19.91 21.53
C ASP A 490 16.28 20.18 20.65
N ALA A 491 17.46 20.23 21.25
CA ALA A 491 18.67 20.68 20.56
C ALA A 491 19.28 19.63 19.62
N THR A 492 19.04 18.35 19.88
CA THR A 492 19.64 17.21 19.16
C THR A 492 18.61 16.11 18.94
N ASN A 493 18.94 15.12 18.08
CA ASN A 493 18.07 13.98 17.81
C ASN A 493 18.32 12.86 18.81
N GLU A 494 17.31 12.55 19.61
CA GLU A 494 17.28 11.42 20.52
C GLU A 494 16.25 10.39 20.07
N GLN A 495 16.67 9.11 20.07
CA GLN A 495 15.83 8.02 19.55
C GLN A 495 16.04 6.73 20.33
N SER A 496 15.15 5.75 20.06
CA SER A 496 15.27 4.37 20.54
C SER A 496 15.38 4.26 22.08
N PRO A 497 14.40 4.78 22.84
CA PRO A 497 14.41 4.67 24.29
C PRO A 497 14.28 3.20 24.73
N ALA A 498 15.05 2.80 25.73
CA ALA A 498 14.99 1.47 26.32
C ALA A 498 15.30 1.53 27.81
N PHE A 499 14.43 0.95 28.64
CA PHE A 499 14.68 0.87 30.08
C PHE A 499 15.70 -0.21 30.44
N ASP A 500 16.51 0.08 31.46
CA ASP A 500 17.27 -0.95 32.18
C ASP A 500 16.34 -1.98 32.80
N PRO A 501 16.64 -3.29 32.77
CA PRO A 501 15.78 -4.31 33.36
C PRO A 501 15.47 -4.14 34.85
N LYS A 502 16.29 -3.38 35.57
CA LYS A 502 16.04 -3.02 36.98
C LYS A 502 15.36 -1.65 37.16
N GLY A 503 15.02 -0.95 36.05
CA GLY A 503 14.35 0.34 36.08
C GLY A 503 15.17 1.49 36.65
N ARG A 504 16.50 1.41 36.63
CA ARG A 504 17.38 2.45 37.19
C ARG A 504 17.81 3.49 36.16
N TYR A 505 17.87 3.06 34.87
CA TYR A 505 18.33 3.87 33.76
C TYR A 505 17.36 3.81 32.60
N LEU A 506 17.31 4.89 31.84
CA LEU A 506 16.74 4.92 30.50
C LEU A 506 17.89 5.13 29.50
N TYR A 507 18.08 4.20 28.60
CA TYR A 507 19.04 4.28 27.50
C TYR A 507 18.37 4.87 26.27
N PHE A 508 19.12 5.65 25.49
CA PHE A 508 18.66 6.20 24.22
C PHE A 508 19.87 6.54 23.34
N THR A 509 19.66 6.64 22.06
CA THR A 509 20.67 7.13 21.11
C THR A 509 20.51 8.64 20.93
N SER A 510 21.62 9.36 20.74
CA SER A 510 21.62 10.80 20.50
C SER A 510 22.68 11.18 19.49
N THR A 511 22.41 12.20 18.69
CA THR A 511 23.36 12.80 17.73
C THR A 511 24.05 14.04 18.29
N ARG A 512 24.04 14.27 19.59
CA ARG A 512 24.66 15.46 20.24
C ARG A 512 26.17 15.52 20.12
N ASP A 513 26.79 14.43 19.71
CA ASP A 513 28.22 14.39 19.41
C ASP A 513 28.46 14.64 17.93
N TRP A 514 28.67 15.89 17.59
CA TRP A 514 28.74 16.40 16.22
C TRP A 514 29.97 15.97 15.42
N ASN A 515 30.72 15.04 15.77
CA ASN A 515 31.94 14.51 15.15
C ASN A 515 32.09 14.85 13.64
N LEU A 516 32.31 16.12 13.33
CA LEU A 516 32.38 16.63 11.96
C LEU A 516 33.74 16.26 11.33
N ALA A 517 33.70 15.73 10.13
CA ALA A 517 34.84 15.51 9.27
C ALA A 517 34.62 16.23 7.94
N PHE A 518 35.66 16.85 7.41
CA PHE A 518 35.61 17.47 6.08
C PHE A 518 36.01 16.47 5.02
N SER A 519 35.14 16.27 4.02
CA SER A 519 35.45 15.44 2.87
C SER A 519 36.24 16.25 1.84
N ALA A 520 37.49 15.86 1.61
CA ALA A 520 38.31 16.45 0.55
C ALA A 520 37.85 16.06 -0.86
N TYR A 521 37.01 15.00 -0.99
CA TYR A 521 36.45 14.54 -2.26
C TYR A 521 35.22 15.32 -2.68
N GLU A 522 34.28 15.51 -1.75
CA GLU A 522 33.01 16.18 -2.04
C GLU A 522 32.99 17.64 -1.64
N PHE A 523 34.04 18.14 -1.01
CA PHE A 523 34.15 19.49 -0.43
C PHE A 523 32.98 19.82 0.50
N ASN A 524 32.53 18.82 1.27
CA ASN A 524 31.40 18.94 2.18
C ASN A 524 31.75 18.40 3.57
N TYR A 525 30.93 18.76 4.57
CA TYR A 525 31.06 18.21 5.90
C TYR A 525 30.32 16.88 6.01
N LEU A 526 30.97 15.88 6.60
CA LEU A 526 30.43 14.60 6.92
C LEU A 526 30.32 14.44 8.44
N TYR A 527 29.26 13.80 8.88
CA TYR A 527 29.06 13.42 10.28
C TYR A 527 29.48 11.97 10.47
N ASN A 528 30.68 11.72 10.97
CA ASN A 528 31.19 10.39 11.22
C ASN A 528 30.88 9.95 12.65
N ASN A 529 30.16 8.78 12.79
CA ASN A 529 29.83 8.22 14.10
C ASN A 529 29.17 9.23 15.06
N ALA A 530 28.28 10.10 14.54
CA ALA A 530 27.63 11.14 15.33
C ALA A 530 26.58 10.56 16.30
N THR A 531 26.01 9.40 15.98
CA THR A 531 25.05 8.73 16.85
C THR A 531 25.76 7.94 17.95
N ARG A 532 25.46 8.27 19.21
CA ARG A 532 26.02 7.65 20.41
C ARG A 532 24.91 7.15 21.31
N LEU A 533 25.26 6.20 22.19
CA LEU A 533 24.35 5.70 23.22
C LEU A 533 24.54 6.51 24.52
N TYR A 534 23.42 6.92 25.09
CA TYR A 534 23.35 7.67 26.34
C TYR A 534 22.49 6.93 27.37
N ALA A 535 22.73 7.21 28.64
CA ALA A 535 21.94 6.74 29.74
C ALA A 535 21.53 7.93 30.63
N ALA A 536 20.24 7.99 30.94
CA ALA A 536 19.71 8.90 31.96
C ALA A 536 19.39 8.11 33.23
N THR A 537 19.80 8.62 34.41
CA THR A 537 19.38 8.09 35.70
C THR A 537 17.92 8.44 35.93
N LEU A 538 17.10 7.51 36.41
CA LEU A 538 15.67 7.72 36.65
C LEU A 538 15.38 8.22 38.07
N ALA A 539 16.36 8.14 38.96
CA ALA A 539 16.29 8.70 40.32
C ALA A 539 17.38 9.75 40.50
N ALA A 540 17.06 10.86 41.16
CA ALA A 540 18.01 11.97 41.39
C ALA A 540 19.20 11.59 42.27
N ASP A 541 19.04 10.58 43.14
CA ASP A 541 20.07 10.01 44.02
C ASP A 541 20.57 8.65 43.50
N GLY A 542 20.17 8.27 42.27
CA GLY A 542 20.58 7.01 41.66
C GLY A 542 22.07 6.94 41.46
N PRO A 543 22.74 5.79 41.78
CA PRO A 543 24.18 5.67 41.61
C PRO A 543 24.53 5.76 40.13
N ALA A 544 25.43 6.68 39.80
CA ALA A 544 26.14 6.72 38.53
C ALA A 544 27.18 5.58 38.48
N ASP A 545 26.70 4.30 38.51
CA ASP A 545 27.61 3.15 38.49
C ASP A 545 28.11 2.90 37.06
N ILE A 546 29.14 3.62 36.67
CA ILE A 546 29.85 3.49 35.39
C ILE A 546 30.36 2.05 35.16
N GLN A 547 30.66 1.31 36.24
CA GLN A 547 31.19 -0.05 36.08
C GLN A 547 30.10 -1.08 35.70
N GLU A 548 28.90 -0.95 36.26
CA GLU A 548 27.79 -1.80 35.89
C GLU A 548 27.30 -1.47 34.47
N PHE A 549 27.25 -0.20 34.11
CA PHE A 549 27.00 0.21 32.73
C PHE A 549 28.02 -0.39 31.75
N ARG A 550 29.31 -0.33 32.05
CA ARG A 550 30.36 -0.99 31.25
C ARG A 550 30.14 -2.51 31.13
N ARG A 551 29.70 -3.18 32.19
CA ARG A 551 29.39 -4.62 32.17
C ARG A 551 28.19 -4.94 31.28
N ILE A 552 27.13 -4.15 31.34
CA ILE A 552 25.93 -4.30 30.50
C ILE A 552 26.31 -4.10 29.04
N MET A 553 27.05 -3.04 28.73
CA MET A 553 27.49 -2.75 27.38
C MET A 553 28.45 -3.79 26.82
N HIS A 554 29.36 -4.30 27.64
CA HIS A 554 30.27 -5.38 27.25
C HIS A 554 29.48 -6.67 26.93
N ARG A 555 28.45 -7.00 27.72
CA ARG A 555 27.55 -8.14 27.43
C ARG A 555 26.74 -7.95 26.15
N MET A 556 26.25 -6.75 25.88
CA MET A 556 25.53 -6.42 24.64
C MET A 556 26.48 -6.49 23.44
N ALA A 557 27.67 -5.93 23.52
CA ALA A 557 28.68 -5.99 22.47
C ALA A 557 29.11 -7.43 22.15
N MET A 558 29.30 -8.26 23.16
CA MET A 558 29.65 -9.68 22.98
C MET A 558 28.51 -10.50 22.35
N LYS A 559 27.24 -10.15 22.59
CA LYS A 559 26.09 -10.75 21.90
C LYS A 559 25.92 -10.26 20.47
N SER A 560 26.40 -9.05 20.15
CA SER A 560 26.31 -8.46 18.81
C SER A 560 27.52 -8.76 17.92
N SER A 561 28.63 -9.27 18.45
CA SER A 561 29.83 -9.65 17.69
C SER A 561 29.61 -10.77 16.67
N ALA A 562 28.44 -11.40 16.66
CA ALA A 562 27.99 -12.30 15.60
C ALA A 562 27.41 -11.58 14.36
N ARG A 563 27.24 -10.24 14.37
CA ARG A 563 26.84 -9.44 13.22
C ARG A 563 27.54 -8.09 13.25
N ASN A 564 28.46 -7.91 12.32
CA ASN A 564 29.25 -6.70 12.06
C ASN A 564 28.47 -5.38 12.21
N GLN A 565 29.15 -4.41 12.85
CA GLN A 565 28.95 -2.97 12.89
C GLN A 565 28.42 -2.36 14.20
N PHE A 566 29.26 -2.34 15.22
CA PHE A 566 29.26 -1.26 16.22
C PHE A 566 30.71 -0.95 16.60
N SER A 567 31.33 -0.07 15.84
CA SER A 567 32.60 0.55 16.25
C SER A 567 32.28 1.89 16.90
N GLY A 568 32.44 1.99 18.21
CA GLY A 568 32.42 3.24 18.97
C GLY A 568 31.25 3.38 19.93
N LEU A 569 31.47 3.01 21.17
CA LEU A 569 30.58 3.28 22.29
C LEU A 569 31.13 4.44 23.11
N VAL A 570 30.40 5.54 23.22
CA VAL A 570 30.68 6.63 24.15
C VAL A 570 29.55 6.76 25.16
N VAL A 571 29.89 6.80 26.40
CA VAL A 571 28.97 7.02 27.52
C VAL A 571 29.15 8.44 28.01
N ALA A 572 28.10 9.26 27.87
CA ALA A 572 28.03 10.53 28.55
C ALA A 572 27.03 10.45 29.71
N LEU A 573 27.47 10.66 30.91
CA LEU A 573 26.63 10.86 32.07
C LEU A 573 26.44 12.35 32.27
N HIS A 574 25.22 12.82 32.27
CA HIS A 574 24.90 14.19 32.58
C HIS A 574 24.60 14.29 34.08
N ASP A 575 25.65 14.52 34.82
CA ASP A 575 25.64 15.17 36.12
C ASP A 575 26.64 16.31 36.03
N GLY A 576 26.33 17.54 36.44
CA GLY A 576 27.06 18.79 36.21
C GLY A 576 28.58 18.81 36.29
N GLY A 577 29.26 17.73 35.97
CA GLY A 577 30.71 17.57 35.84
C GLY A 577 31.03 16.52 34.78
N GLY A 578 31.37 16.97 33.56
CA GLY A 578 31.69 16.13 32.43
C GLY A 578 32.94 15.27 32.66
N VAL A 579 32.83 13.97 32.37
CA VAL A 579 33.95 13.07 32.16
C VAL A 579 33.76 12.37 30.82
N ASP A 580 34.60 12.70 29.89
CA ASP A 580 34.66 12.13 28.54
C ASP A 580 35.57 10.90 28.54
N TYR A 581 35.07 9.72 28.17
CA TYR A 581 35.88 8.50 27.99
C TYR A 581 35.67 7.93 26.59
N GLY A 582 36.62 8.19 25.72
CA GLY A 582 36.71 7.53 24.43
C GLY A 582 37.25 6.12 24.56
N VAL A 583 36.60 5.13 23.95
CA VAL A 583 37.16 3.80 23.68
C VAL A 583 37.41 3.71 22.17
N ARG A 584 38.68 3.44 21.79
CA ARG A 584 39.11 3.19 20.41
C ARG A 584 38.70 1.80 19.95
#